data_17eb8a39650d80e55d6d1d6b7969a2cd
#
_entry.id   17eb8a39650d80e55d6d1d6b7969a2cd
#
_cell.length_a   1.000
_cell.length_b   1.000
_cell.length_c   1.000
_cell.angle_alpha   90.00
_cell.angle_beta   90.00
_cell.angle_gamma   90.00
#
_symmetry.space_group_name_H-M   'P 1'
#
loop_
_entity.id
_entity.type
_entity.pdbx_description
1 polymer ?
#
loop_
_entity_poly.entity_id
_entity_poly.type
_entity_poly.pdbx_seq_one_letter_code
_entity_poly.pdbx_strand_id
1 'polypeptide(L)'
;MSKGVVIFAFNNEQIDYETIAYLNASMIEYNMNVPVHIITSYEAEVAGYSDQIAIGNRHYKDYNQILSFNNGLRWNVFELSPFDETLVLDADYLIMNNRLNAIWGSRNELMLNTDIVPLFKDEFIEHTRLSDFGIKMAWATAIYFKKTELVEHFFTIMEHVYENYAYYRQVYEFHGDLYRNDFAASISRHMLNNFTDNTMVDIPSLPTNKILVAKPEDEIVEFKDVNHVKVKIVLPNKPNECIVNSIKNTNVHFLNKKTILDNSDRIKELYA
;
A
#
# COMPACT_ATOMS: atom_id res chain seq x y z
N MET A 1 -13.50 -18.70 -9.65
CA MET A 1 -12.46 -18.15 -8.77
C MET A 1 -13.05 -17.00 -8.00
N SER A 2 -12.92 -17.02 -6.69
CA SER A 2 -13.30 -15.91 -5.82
C SER A 2 -12.33 -14.74 -6.02
N LYS A 3 -12.84 -13.51 -5.91
CA LYS A 3 -12.00 -12.31 -6.03
C LYS A 3 -12.40 -11.26 -5.00
N GLY A 4 -11.45 -10.51 -4.51
CA GLY A 4 -11.72 -9.47 -3.54
C GLY A 4 -10.49 -8.65 -3.15
N VAL A 5 -10.72 -7.68 -2.29
CA VAL A 5 -9.69 -6.79 -1.78
C VAL A 5 -9.33 -7.18 -0.35
N VAL A 6 -8.05 -7.09 -0.02
CA VAL A 6 -7.53 -7.26 1.34
C VAL A 6 -6.89 -5.96 1.80
N ILE A 7 -7.22 -5.53 3.01
CA ILE A 7 -6.65 -4.36 3.67
C ILE A 7 -6.10 -4.76 5.04
N PHE A 8 -4.84 -4.43 5.32
CA PHE A 8 -4.29 -4.56 6.67
C PHE A 8 -4.54 -3.28 7.45
N ALA A 9 -5.18 -3.41 8.61
CA ALA A 9 -5.60 -2.29 9.45
C ALA A 9 -5.25 -2.55 10.93
N PHE A 10 -4.08 -2.12 11.33
CA PHE A 10 -3.60 -2.23 12.70
C PHE A 10 -3.50 -0.85 13.32
N ASN A 11 -4.34 -0.59 14.31
CA ASN A 11 -4.36 0.67 15.04
C ASN A 11 -3.05 0.90 15.79
N ASN A 12 -2.69 2.17 15.95
CA ASN A 12 -1.61 2.61 16.82
C ASN A 12 -2.11 3.75 17.72
N GLU A 13 -1.25 4.27 18.60
CA GLU A 13 -1.61 5.31 19.56
C GLU A 13 -2.11 6.63 18.92
N GLN A 14 -1.79 6.86 17.64
CA GLN A 14 -2.08 8.13 16.96
C GLN A 14 -3.17 8.01 15.89
N ILE A 15 -3.31 6.83 15.26
CA ILE A 15 -4.15 6.63 14.08
C ILE A 15 -5.03 5.39 14.25
N ASP A 16 -6.32 5.58 14.03
CA ASP A 16 -7.32 4.52 13.92
C ASP A 16 -7.39 4.02 12.46
N TYR A 17 -6.50 3.07 12.13
CA TYR A 17 -6.44 2.46 10.80
C TYR A 17 -7.65 1.59 10.49
N GLU A 18 -8.29 1.00 11.52
CA GLU A 18 -9.48 0.17 11.32
C GLU A 18 -10.63 1.04 10.80
N THR A 19 -10.88 2.20 11.40
CA THR A 19 -11.88 3.14 10.88
C THR A 19 -11.56 3.56 9.44
N ILE A 20 -10.31 3.88 9.12
CA ILE A 20 -9.92 4.23 7.75
C ILE A 20 -10.18 3.08 6.78
N ALA A 21 -9.84 1.85 7.17
CA ALA A 21 -10.07 0.66 6.35
C ALA A 21 -11.55 0.40 6.09
N TYR A 22 -12.42 0.55 7.11
CA TYR A 22 -13.87 0.41 6.94
C TYR A 22 -14.46 1.47 6.01
N LEU A 23 -13.99 2.72 6.11
CA LEU A 23 -14.39 3.78 5.19
C LEU A 23 -13.99 3.44 3.75
N ASN A 24 -12.73 3.03 3.55
CA ASN A 24 -12.25 2.64 2.23
C ASN A 24 -12.93 1.36 1.72
N ALA A 25 -13.26 0.41 2.59
CA ALA A 25 -14.03 -0.78 2.21
C ALA A 25 -15.39 -0.41 1.62
N SER A 26 -16.14 0.50 2.25
CA SER A 26 -17.41 1.00 1.67
C SER A 26 -17.20 1.66 0.31
N MET A 27 -16.12 2.43 0.14
CA MET A 27 -15.77 3.03 -1.15
C MET A 27 -15.42 1.99 -2.21
N ILE A 28 -14.70 0.93 -1.83
CA ILE A 28 -14.32 -0.19 -2.72
C ILE A 28 -15.55 -0.96 -3.14
N GLU A 29 -16.40 -1.36 -2.20
CA GLU A 29 -17.64 -2.10 -2.48
C GLU A 29 -18.55 -1.31 -3.42
N TYR A 30 -18.71 -0.01 -3.16
CA TYR A 30 -19.50 0.88 -4.01
C TYR A 30 -18.92 1.02 -5.43
N ASN A 31 -17.63 1.32 -5.55
CA ASN A 31 -16.99 1.63 -6.83
C ASN A 31 -16.60 0.39 -7.64
N MET A 32 -16.14 -0.67 -6.97
CA MET A 32 -15.58 -1.86 -7.63
C MET A 32 -16.55 -3.05 -7.62
N ASN A 33 -17.54 -3.04 -6.74
CA ASN A 33 -18.49 -4.16 -6.55
C ASN A 33 -17.79 -5.50 -6.29
N VAL A 34 -16.84 -5.49 -5.37
CA VAL A 34 -16.10 -6.67 -4.90
C VAL A 34 -16.04 -6.69 -3.38
N PRO A 35 -16.03 -7.87 -2.73
CA PRO A 35 -15.92 -7.96 -1.28
C PRO A 35 -14.56 -7.48 -0.78
N VAL A 36 -14.55 -6.94 0.43
CA VAL A 36 -13.35 -6.50 1.14
C VAL A 36 -13.15 -7.34 2.40
N HIS A 37 -11.95 -7.85 2.59
CA HIS A 37 -11.51 -8.51 3.82
C HIS A 37 -10.50 -7.62 4.53
N ILE A 38 -10.83 -7.22 5.77
CA ILE A 38 -9.95 -6.35 6.57
C ILE A 38 -9.24 -7.24 7.60
N ILE A 39 -7.92 -7.27 7.54
CA ILE A 39 -7.08 -7.98 8.49
C ILE A 39 -6.71 -7.03 9.62
N THR A 40 -7.25 -7.28 10.80
CA THR A 40 -6.98 -6.55 12.03
C THR A 40 -6.00 -7.31 12.93
N SER A 41 -5.59 -6.69 14.03
CA SER A 41 -4.76 -7.37 15.05
C SER A 41 -5.41 -8.65 15.58
N TYR A 42 -6.73 -8.67 15.71
CA TYR A 42 -7.48 -9.84 16.19
C TYR A 42 -7.40 -11.02 15.21
N GLU A 43 -7.58 -10.80 13.92
CA GLU A 43 -7.54 -11.87 12.92
C GLU A 43 -6.16 -12.47 12.77
N ALA A 44 -5.13 -11.63 12.83
CA ALA A 44 -3.76 -12.09 12.82
C ALA A 44 -3.41 -12.90 14.08
N GLU A 45 -3.98 -12.57 15.24
CA GLU A 45 -3.85 -13.33 16.48
C GLU A 45 -4.52 -14.71 16.35
N VAL A 46 -5.74 -14.76 15.83
CA VAL A 46 -6.48 -16.02 15.58
C VAL A 46 -5.75 -16.91 14.58
N ALA A 47 -5.09 -16.33 13.57
CA ALA A 47 -4.29 -17.06 12.60
C ALA A 47 -2.92 -17.54 13.15
N GLY A 48 -2.58 -17.25 14.41
CA GLY A 48 -1.34 -17.69 15.05
C GLY A 48 -0.13 -16.76 14.78
N TYR A 49 -0.35 -15.56 14.26
CA TYR A 49 0.69 -14.57 13.99
C TYR A 49 0.84 -13.51 15.11
N SER A 50 0.23 -13.72 16.28
CA SER A 50 0.24 -12.77 17.40
C SER A 50 1.64 -12.37 17.85
N ASP A 51 2.56 -13.33 17.93
CA ASP A 51 3.94 -13.05 18.33
C ASP A 51 4.68 -12.20 17.29
N GLN A 52 4.41 -12.39 16.00
CA GLN A 52 4.99 -11.63 14.91
C GLN A 52 4.42 -10.21 14.84
N ILE A 53 3.15 -10.02 15.15
CA ILE A 53 2.54 -8.68 15.28
C ILE A 53 3.16 -7.96 16.47
N ALA A 54 3.31 -8.64 17.61
CA ALA A 54 3.99 -8.10 18.77
C ALA A 54 5.45 -7.73 18.48
N ILE A 55 6.12 -8.48 17.61
CA ILE A 55 7.47 -8.17 17.10
C ILE A 55 7.45 -6.90 16.24
N GLY A 56 6.50 -6.76 15.33
CA GLY A 56 6.34 -5.55 14.50
C GLY A 56 6.10 -4.27 15.31
N ASN A 57 5.53 -4.40 16.51
CA ASN A 57 5.27 -3.30 17.44
C ASN A 57 6.38 -3.07 18.46
N ARG A 58 7.40 -3.93 18.54
CA ARG A 58 8.50 -3.79 19.49
C ARG A 58 9.65 -3.00 18.86
N HIS A 59 10.13 -2.02 19.61
CA HIS A 59 11.45 -1.42 19.39
C HIS A 59 12.51 -2.44 19.81
N TYR A 60 13.07 -3.19 18.88
CA TYR A 60 14.20 -4.06 19.16
C TYR A 60 15.44 -3.23 19.53
N LYS A 61 15.95 -3.42 20.72
CA LYS A 61 17.10 -2.70 21.28
C LYS A 61 18.46 -3.36 20.99
N ASP A 62 18.60 -4.13 19.94
CA ASP A 62 19.87 -4.71 19.55
C ASP A 62 20.47 -4.03 18.32
N TYR A 63 21.75 -4.27 18.08
CA TYR A 63 22.54 -3.65 16.99
C TYR A 63 21.95 -3.77 15.58
N ASN A 64 20.90 -4.54 15.42
CA ASN A 64 20.11 -4.73 14.20
C ASN A 64 18.67 -4.25 14.36
N GLN A 65 18.43 -3.14 15.08
CA GLN A 65 17.08 -2.63 15.30
C GLN A 65 16.41 -2.29 13.97
N ILE A 66 15.49 -3.14 13.57
CA ILE A 66 14.58 -2.86 12.46
C ILE A 66 13.28 -2.39 13.08
N LEU A 67 12.96 -1.12 12.88
CA LEU A 67 11.63 -0.60 13.15
C LEU A 67 10.72 -1.05 12.00
N SER A 68 9.52 -1.51 12.29
CA SER A 68 8.54 -1.80 11.26
C SER A 68 7.24 -1.04 11.54
N PHE A 69 6.49 -0.76 10.47
CA PHE A 69 5.10 -0.38 10.61
C PHE A 69 4.30 -1.58 11.15
N ASN A 70 3.16 -1.33 11.81
CA ASN A 70 2.30 -2.38 12.33
C ASN A 70 1.86 -3.39 11.26
N ASN A 71 1.77 -2.96 10.00
CA ASN A 71 1.47 -3.81 8.83
C ASN A 71 2.72 -4.44 8.18
N GLY A 72 3.84 -4.54 8.89
CA GLY A 72 5.09 -5.13 8.39
C GLY A 72 4.96 -6.59 7.94
N LEU A 73 3.95 -7.30 8.45
CA LEU A 73 3.65 -8.70 8.12
C LEU A 73 2.81 -8.88 6.85
N ARG A 74 2.80 -7.92 5.94
CA ARG A 74 1.99 -7.99 4.70
C ARG A 74 2.34 -9.17 3.80
N TRP A 75 3.53 -9.74 3.93
CA TRP A 75 3.93 -10.96 3.22
C TRP A 75 3.01 -12.16 3.54
N ASN A 76 2.36 -12.21 4.72
CA ASN A 76 1.40 -13.24 5.09
C ASN A 76 0.08 -13.17 4.30
N VAL A 77 -0.13 -12.16 3.47
CA VAL A 77 -1.40 -11.98 2.75
C VAL A 77 -1.74 -13.16 1.84
N PHE A 78 -0.75 -13.89 1.35
CA PHE A 78 -0.99 -15.07 0.52
C PHE A 78 -1.81 -16.12 1.26
N GLU A 79 -1.48 -16.39 2.52
CA GLU A 79 -2.20 -17.33 3.36
C GLU A 79 -3.51 -16.74 3.91
N LEU A 80 -3.46 -15.48 4.37
CA LEU A 80 -4.59 -14.82 5.04
C LEU A 80 -5.71 -14.41 4.10
N SER A 81 -5.44 -14.26 2.80
CA SER A 81 -6.49 -13.89 1.86
C SER A 81 -7.51 -15.02 1.66
N PRO A 82 -8.83 -14.75 1.81
CA PRO A 82 -9.88 -15.72 1.52
C PRO A 82 -10.18 -15.86 0.02
N PHE A 83 -9.47 -15.13 -0.85
CA PHE A 83 -9.77 -15.05 -2.28
C PHE A 83 -8.73 -15.77 -3.13
N ASP A 84 -9.18 -16.31 -4.29
CA ASP A 84 -8.29 -16.88 -5.30
C ASP A 84 -7.54 -15.80 -6.09
N GLU A 85 -8.22 -14.66 -6.35
CA GLU A 85 -7.64 -13.44 -6.92
C GLU A 85 -7.75 -12.32 -5.90
N THR A 86 -6.63 -11.74 -5.50
CA THR A 86 -6.56 -10.77 -4.40
C THR A 86 -5.94 -9.47 -4.87
N LEU A 87 -6.56 -8.35 -4.52
CA LEU A 87 -5.95 -7.02 -4.58
C LEU A 87 -5.69 -6.53 -3.15
N VAL A 88 -4.43 -6.43 -2.76
CA VAL A 88 -4.04 -5.83 -1.48
C VAL A 88 -3.94 -4.34 -1.65
N LEU A 89 -4.54 -3.58 -0.74
CA LEU A 89 -4.49 -2.11 -0.75
C LEU A 89 -4.06 -1.57 0.62
N ASP A 90 -3.39 -0.42 0.61
CA ASP A 90 -3.24 0.38 1.82
C ASP A 90 -4.60 0.93 2.27
N ALA A 91 -4.83 0.98 3.57
CA ALA A 91 -6.10 1.47 4.14
C ALA A 91 -6.42 2.91 3.69
N ASP A 92 -5.40 3.72 3.52
CA ASP A 92 -5.44 5.13 3.14
C ASP A 92 -5.31 5.39 1.62
N TYR A 93 -5.36 4.33 0.80
CA TYR A 93 -5.49 4.46 -0.66
C TYR A 93 -6.97 4.44 -1.05
N LEU A 94 -7.60 5.61 -1.02
CA LEU A 94 -9.04 5.76 -1.23
C LEU A 94 -9.46 5.46 -2.67
N ILE A 95 -10.43 4.56 -2.82
CA ILE A 95 -10.89 4.08 -4.12
C ILE A 95 -12.15 4.85 -4.55
N MET A 96 -11.99 5.79 -5.48
CA MET A 96 -13.05 6.66 -5.99
C MET A 96 -13.45 6.33 -7.43
N ASN A 97 -13.01 5.19 -7.99
CA ASN A 97 -13.41 4.71 -9.31
C ASN A 97 -13.17 3.21 -9.45
N ASN A 98 -13.64 2.64 -10.56
CA ASN A 98 -13.57 1.21 -10.85
C ASN A 98 -12.43 0.77 -11.78
N ARG A 99 -11.43 1.61 -12.04
CA ARG A 99 -10.36 1.29 -13.01
C ARG A 99 -9.55 0.07 -12.63
N LEU A 100 -9.40 -0.19 -11.31
CA LEU A 100 -8.73 -1.39 -10.83
C LEU A 100 -9.48 -2.68 -11.19
N ASN A 101 -10.76 -2.63 -11.54
CA ASN A 101 -11.49 -3.82 -12.00
C ASN A 101 -10.91 -4.46 -13.27
N ALA A 102 -10.08 -3.74 -14.02
CA ALA A 102 -9.39 -4.29 -15.19
C ALA A 102 -8.35 -5.38 -14.85
N ILE A 103 -7.99 -5.56 -13.56
CA ILE A 103 -7.08 -6.62 -13.12
C ILE A 103 -7.74 -8.00 -13.11
N TRP A 104 -9.05 -8.05 -12.81
CA TRP A 104 -9.76 -9.31 -12.59
C TRP A 104 -9.79 -10.17 -13.85
N GLY A 105 -9.42 -11.45 -13.70
CA GLY A 105 -9.31 -12.36 -14.83
C GLY A 105 -8.11 -12.09 -15.74
N SER A 106 -7.18 -11.23 -15.36
CA SER A 106 -5.91 -11.03 -16.07
C SER A 106 -5.16 -12.35 -16.27
N ARG A 107 -4.30 -12.43 -17.28
CA ARG A 107 -3.37 -13.55 -17.43
C ARG A 107 -2.20 -13.47 -16.45
N ASN A 108 -1.90 -12.27 -15.96
CA ASN A 108 -0.81 -12.06 -15.03
C ASN A 108 -1.18 -12.62 -13.64
N GLU A 109 -0.23 -13.28 -13.02
CA GLU A 109 -0.39 -13.88 -11.70
C GLU A 109 -0.07 -12.90 -10.58
N LEU A 110 0.84 -11.96 -10.86
CA LEU A 110 1.29 -10.91 -9.94
C LEU A 110 1.39 -9.59 -10.69
N MET A 111 0.90 -8.50 -10.09
CA MET A 111 1.10 -7.13 -10.56
C MET A 111 1.47 -6.24 -9.39
N LEU A 112 2.50 -5.41 -9.59
CA LEU A 112 2.97 -4.44 -8.60
C LEU A 112 2.86 -3.04 -9.18
N ASN A 113 2.60 -2.05 -8.34
CA ASN A 113 2.69 -0.67 -8.79
C ASN A 113 4.15 -0.20 -8.76
N THR A 114 4.62 0.43 -9.83
CA THR A 114 6.01 0.92 -9.95
C THR A 114 6.12 2.43 -10.06
N ASP A 115 5.00 3.12 -10.21
CA ASP A 115 5.01 4.56 -10.42
C ASP A 115 4.02 5.27 -9.49
N ILE A 116 4.50 6.30 -8.80
CA ILE A 116 3.69 7.22 -8.01
C ILE A 116 3.82 8.64 -8.57
N VAL A 117 2.79 9.46 -8.36
CA VAL A 117 2.77 10.86 -8.79
C VAL A 117 2.20 11.71 -7.65
N PRO A 118 2.90 12.78 -7.24
CA PRO A 118 2.35 13.70 -6.25
C PRO A 118 1.15 14.46 -6.83
N LEU A 119 0.30 14.99 -5.97
CA LEU A 119 -0.83 15.83 -6.37
C LEU A 119 -0.37 17.12 -7.05
N PHE A 120 0.80 17.62 -6.70
CA PHE A 120 1.43 18.78 -7.35
C PHE A 120 2.50 18.32 -8.32
N LYS A 121 2.29 18.59 -9.62
CA LYS A 121 3.10 18.02 -10.72
C LYS A 121 4.56 18.45 -10.76
N ASP A 122 4.88 19.62 -10.21
CA ASP A 122 6.25 20.16 -10.23
C ASP A 122 7.11 19.63 -9.07
N GLU A 123 6.60 18.63 -8.38
CA GLU A 123 7.27 18.03 -7.26
C GLU A 123 8.01 16.77 -7.68
N PHE A 124 9.26 16.70 -7.27
CA PHE A 124 10.10 15.54 -7.51
C PHE A 124 9.76 14.43 -6.50
N ILE A 125 9.58 13.21 -6.99
CA ILE A 125 9.46 12.03 -6.14
C ILE A 125 10.86 11.44 -5.98
N GLU A 126 11.40 11.55 -4.78
CA GLU A 126 12.76 11.11 -4.47
C GLU A 126 12.98 9.59 -4.59
N HIS A 127 11.91 8.79 -4.56
CA HIS A 127 12.03 7.34 -4.40
C HIS A 127 11.50 6.55 -5.60
N THR A 128 12.10 6.73 -6.77
CA THR A 128 11.84 5.87 -7.94
C THR A 128 12.70 4.61 -7.94
N ARG A 129 13.78 4.62 -7.17
CA ARG A 129 14.75 3.53 -6.99
C ARG A 129 15.00 3.27 -5.52
N LEU A 130 15.45 2.06 -5.19
CA LEU A 130 15.73 1.65 -3.81
C LEU A 130 16.98 2.32 -3.21
N SER A 131 17.88 2.78 -4.06
CA SER A 131 19.03 3.64 -3.73
C SER A 131 19.35 4.49 -4.96
N ASP A 132 20.33 5.38 -4.88
CA ASP A 132 20.70 6.28 -6.00
C ASP A 132 20.99 5.51 -7.30
N PHE A 133 21.60 4.33 -7.19
CA PHE A 133 21.96 3.46 -8.31
C PHE A 133 21.28 2.10 -8.26
N GLY A 134 20.29 1.96 -7.36
CA GLY A 134 19.64 0.69 -7.08
C GLY A 134 18.53 0.30 -8.06
N ILE A 135 17.86 -0.77 -7.71
CA ILE A 135 16.75 -1.34 -8.48
C ILE A 135 15.51 -0.43 -8.50
N LYS A 136 14.70 -0.58 -9.54
CA LYS A 136 13.41 0.14 -9.63
C LYS A 136 12.51 -0.27 -8.48
N MET A 137 11.94 0.72 -7.80
CA MET A 137 11.10 0.51 -6.65
C MET A 137 9.70 0.02 -7.06
N ALA A 138 9.18 -0.95 -6.31
CA ALA A 138 7.79 -1.34 -6.34
C ALA A 138 7.09 -0.77 -5.09
N TRP A 139 5.87 -0.25 -5.29
CA TRP A 139 5.07 0.34 -4.21
C TRP A 139 4.04 -0.65 -3.73
N ALA A 140 4.14 -1.07 -2.48
CA ALA A 140 3.23 -2.02 -1.86
C ALA A 140 1.83 -1.43 -1.53
N THR A 141 1.60 -0.17 -1.86
CA THR A 141 0.29 0.49 -1.74
C THR A 141 -0.82 -0.29 -2.46
N ALA A 142 -0.47 -0.94 -3.58
CA ALA A 142 -1.38 -1.82 -4.31
C ALA A 142 -0.61 -3.01 -4.90
N ILE A 143 -1.02 -4.23 -4.54
CA ILE A 143 -0.47 -5.50 -5.03
C ILE A 143 -1.64 -6.38 -5.47
N TYR A 144 -1.66 -6.77 -6.74
CA TYR A 144 -2.60 -7.81 -7.22
C TYR A 144 -1.89 -9.14 -7.34
N PHE A 145 -2.56 -10.21 -6.92
CA PHE A 145 -2.04 -11.56 -7.10
C PHE A 145 -3.14 -12.62 -7.24
N LYS A 146 -2.75 -13.78 -7.79
CA LYS A 146 -3.49 -15.03 -7.78
C LYS A 146 -2.79 -16.03 -6.89
N LYS A 147 -3.53 -16.98 -6.31
CA LYS A 147 -2.93 -18.07 -5.54
C LYS A 147 -2.29 -19.10 -6.46
N THR A 148 -1.02 -18.86 -6.82
CA THR A 148 -0.18 -19.73 -7.66
C THR A 148 1.18 -19.95 -7.01
N GLU A 149 1.91 -20.96 -7.42
CA GLU A 149 3.25 -21.30 -6.92
C GLU A 149 4.24 -20.15 -7.09
N LEU A 150 4.19 -19.43 -8.22
CA LEU A 150 5.03 -18.27 -8.46
C LEU A 150 4.79 -17.17 -7.40
N VAL A 151 3.54 -16.93 -7.08
CA VAL A 151 3.14 -15.89 -6.12
C VAL A 151 3.44 -16.30 -4.69
N GLU A 152 3.27 -17.57 -4.35
CA GLU A 152 3.72 -18.14 -3.08
C GLU A 152 5.23 -17.90 -2.88
N HIS A 153 6.03 -18.19 -3.90
CA HIS A 153 7.46 -17.88 -3.89
C HIS A 153 7.76 -16.40 -3.68
N PHE A 154 7.02 -15.50 -4.33
CA PHE A 154 7.19 -14.07 -4.14
C PHE A 154 7.00 -13.66 -2.66
N PHE A 155 5.94 -14.13 -2.02
CA PHE A 155 5.66 -13.80 -0.62
C PHE A 155 6.62 -14.49 0.35
N THR A 156 7.07 -15.72 0.06
CA THR A 156 8.14 -16.40 0.80
C THR A 156 9.45 -15.60 0.76
N ILE A 157 9.79 -15.03 -0.40
CA ILE A 157 10.96 -14.14 -0.51
C ILE A 157 10.73 -12.84 0.26
N MET A 158 9.52 -12.27 0.25
CA MET A 158 9.21 -11.08 1.06
C MET A 158 9.41 -11.36 2.56
N GLU A 159 8.96 -12.52 3.06
CA GLU A 159 9.20 -12.98 4.42
C GLU A 159 10.70 -13.07 4.71
N HIS A 160 11.45 -13.76 3.85
CA HIS A 160 12.90 -13.88 3.98
C HIS A 160 13.61 -12.53 4.01
N VAL A 161 13.15 -11.56 3.17
CA VAL A 161 13.67 -10.20 3.20
C VAL A 161 13.33 -9.50 4.52
N TYR A 162 12.11 -9.71 5.06
CA TYR A 162 11.71 -9.19 6.36
C TYR A 162 12.63 -9.68 7.47
N GLU A 163 12.84 -10.99 7.55
CA GLU A 163 13.70 -11.62 8.57
C GLU A 163 15.16 -11.20 8.47
N ASN A 164 15.64 -10.89 7.26
CA ASN A 164 17.03 -10.53 6.99
C ASN A 164 17.18 -9.07 6.53
N TYR A 165 16.28 -8.18 6.94
CA TYR A 165 16.20 -6.83 6.41
C TYR A 165 17.48 -6.01 6.58
N ALA A 166 18.17 -6.14 7.71
CA ALA A 166 19.44 -5.45 7.96
C ALA A 166 20.53 -5.86 6.95
N TYR A 167 20.56 -7.14 6.54
CA TYR A 167 21.46 -7.63 5.49
C TYR A 167 21.11 -7.01 4.13
N TYR A 168 19.83 -7.05 3.74
CA TYR A 168 19.41 -6.51 2.47
C TYR A 168 19.57 -4.99 2.38
N ARG A 169 19.43 -4.27 3.50
CA ARG A 169 19.74 -2.84 3.58
C ARG A 169 21.19 -2.56 3.18
N GLN A 170 22.13 -3.39 3.60
CA GLN A 170 23.53 -3.24 3.24
C GLN A 170 23.78 -3.62 1.77
N VAL A 171 23.21 -4.72 1.32
CA VAL A 171 23.40 -5.21 -0.06
C VAL A 171 22.84 -4.24 -1.10
N TYR A 172 21.69 -3.61 -0.83
CA TYR A 172 21.04 -2.67 -1.74
C TYR A 172 21.35 -1.21 -1.42
N GLU A 173 22.19 -0.94 -0.42
CA GLU A 173 22.70 0.39 -0.05
C GLU A 173 21.61 1.45 0.19
N PHE A 174 20.45 1.05 0.74
CA PHE A 174 19.42 2.00 1.09
C PHE A 174 19.51 2.44 2.56
N HIS A 175 19.05 3.66 2.84
CA HIS A 175 19.10 4.27 4.15
C HIS A 175 17.80 4.11 4.93
N GLY A 176 17.92 4.19 6.26
CA GLY A 176 16.79 4.11 7.18
C GLY A 176 16.70 2.76 7.91
N ASP A 177 16.23 2.83 9.15
CA ASP A 177 16.12 1.66 10.04
C ASP A 177 14.70 1.09 10.06
N LEU A 178 13.78 1.74 9.33
CA LEU A 178 12.38 1.34 9.25
C LEU A 178 12.19 0.31 8.15
N TYR A 179 11.69 -0.88 8.52
CA TYR A 179 11.24 -1.85 7.53
C TYR A 179 10.08 -1.28 6.70
N ARG A 180 10.16 -1.46 5.40
CA ARG A 180 9.13 -1.04 4.44
C ARG A 180 8.75 -2.18 3.52
N ASN A 181 7.43 -2.42 3.44
CA ASN A 181 6.87 -3.41 2.50
C ASN A 181 7.24 -3.09 1.03
N ASP A 182 7.36 -1.81 0.68
CA ASP A 182 7.80 -1.36 -0.65
C ASP A 182 9.20 -1.88 -0.99
N PHE A 183 10.13 -1.79 -0.03
CA PHE A 183 11.49 -2.25 -0.21
C PHE A 183 11.56 -3.77 -0.32
N ALA A 184 10.83 -4.48 0.57
CA ALA A 184 10.77 -5.93 0.52
C ALA A 184 10.15 -6.41 -0.80
N ALA A 185 9.06 -5.82 -1.27
CA ALA A 185 8.45 -6.15 -2.57
C ALA A 185 9.40 -5.88 -3.75
N SER A 186 10.16 -4.78 -3.70
CA SER A 186 11.15 -4.44 -4.73
C SER A 186 12.27 -5.46 -4.80
N ILE A 187 12.83 -5.83 -3.63
CA ILE A 187 13.90 -6.83 -3.51
C ILE A 187 13.38 -8.20 -3.96
N SER A 188 12.19 -8.61 -3.51
CA SER A 188 11.59 -9.90 -3.88
C SER A 188 11.37 -10.01 -5.39
N ARG A 189 10.87 -8.94 -6.02
CA ARG A 189 10.76 -8.86 -7.47
C ARG A 189 12.12 -9.02 -8.16
N HIS A 190 13.16 -8.35 -7.66
CA HIS A 190 14.52 -8.44 -8.21
C HIS A 190 15.10 -9.85 -8.06
N MET A 191 14.91 -10.49 -6.91
CA MET A 191 15.33 -11.87 -6.66
C MET A 191 14.63 -12.87 -7.58
N LEU A 192 13.31 -12.77 -7.76
CA LEU A 192 12.55 -13.57 -8.72
C LEU A 192 13.04 -13.43 -10.16
N ASN A 193 13.59 -12.28 -10.51
CA ASN A 193 14.20 -12.01 -11.80
C ASN A 193 15.71 -12.34 -11.84
N ASN A 194 16.20 -13.23 -10.96
CA ASN A 194 17.59 -13.65 -10.88
C ASN A 194 18.57 -12.48 -10.73
N PHE A 195 18.18 -11.49 -9.92
CA PHE A 195 18.99 -10.28 -9.64
C PHE A 195 19.29 -9.46 -10.91
N THR A 196 18.36 -9.41 -11.84
CA THR A 196 18.47 -8.60 -13.06
C THR A 196 17.26 -7.66 -13.18
N ASP A 197 17.45 -6.53 -13.88
CA ASP A 197 16.35 -5.65 -14.29
C ASP A 197 15.57 -6.21 -15.49
N ASN A 198 16.06 -7.26 -16.12
CA ASN A 198 15.37 -7.94 -17.21
C ASN A 198 14.25 -8.83 -16.65
N THR A 199 13.07 -8.71 -17.21
CA THR A 199 11.89 -9.46 -16.76
C THR A 199 11.97 -10.91 -17.22
N MET A 200 12.58 -11.79 -16.44
CA MET A 200 12.45 -13.26 -16.62
C MET A 200 11.06 -13.70 -16.15
N VAL A 201 10.54 -13.08 -15.10
CA VAL A 201 9.16 -13.20 -14.63
C VAL A 201 8.44 -11.91 -14.97
N ASP A 202 7.39 -12.01 -15.79
CA ASP A 202 6.59 -10.83 -16.16
C ASP A 202 5.73 -10.38 -14.98
N ILE A 203 6.19 -9.35 -14.29
CA ILE A 203 5.45 -8.69 -13.21
C ILE A 203 5.11 -7.27 -13.67
N PRO A 204 4.00 -7.11 -14.40
CA PRO A 204 3.62 -5.82 -14.94
C PRO A 204 3.11 -4.87 -13.86
N SER A 205 3.06 -3.60 -14.21
CA SER A 205 2.38 -2.60 -13.39
C SER A 205 0.87 -2.80 -13.42
N LEU A 206 0.20 -2.40 -12.33
CA LEU A 206 -1.26 -2.34 -12.28
C LEU A 206 -1.83 -1.40 -13.37
N PRO A 207 -3.05 -1.64 -13.87
CA PRO A 207 -3.66 -0.86 -14.94
C PRO A 207 -3.80 0.64 -14.67
N THR A 208 -3.73 1.06 -13.41
CA THR A 208 -3.75 2.48 -13.02
C THR A 208 -2.44 3.20 -13.34
N ASN A 209 -1.41 2.49 -13.75
CA ASN A 209 -0.06 2.94 -14.10
C ASN A 209 0.63 3.81 -13.03
N LYS A 210 -0.12 4.67 -12.34
CA LYS A 210 0.42 5.63 -11.37
C LYS A 210 -0.52 5.75 -10.18
N ILE A 211 0.03 5.65 -8.98
CA ILE A 211 -0.68 6.00 -7.75
C ILE A 211 -0.52 7.50 -7.53
N LEU A 212 -1.64 8.20 -7.42
CA LEU A 212 -1.66 9.61 -7.06
C LEU A 212 -1.52 9.73 -5.55
N VAL A 213 -0.53 10.48 -5.08
CA VAL A 213 -0.21 10.61 -3.65
C VAL A 213 -0.46 12.02 -3.15
N ALA A 214 -1.26 12.13 -2.10
CA ALA A 214 -1.40 13.33 -1.27
C ALA A 214 -0.44 13.23 -0.08
N LYS A 215 0.33 14.29 0.17
CA LYS A 215 1.35 14.33 1.21
C LYS A 215 0.78 14.45 2.63
N PRO A 216 1.63 14.32 3.66
CA PRO A 216 1.21 14.54 5.05
C PRO A 216 0.64 15.93 5.32
N GLU A 217 1.04 16.95 4.57
CA GLU A 217 0.59 18.33 4.70
C GLU A 217 -0.68 18.63 3.91
N ASP A 218 -1.04 17.75 2.96
CA ASP A 218 -2.24 17.93 2.14
C ASP A 218 -3.49 17.51 2.93
N GLU A 219 -4.58 18.24 2.74
CA GLU A 219 -5.81 18.06 3.52
C GLU A 219 -7.01 17.89 2.60
N ILE A 220 -7.90 16.95 2.91
CA ILE A 220 -9.22 16.86 2.31
C ILE A 220 -10.05 18.05 2.83
N VAL A 221 -10.49 18.91 1.91
CA VAL A 221 -11.38 20.03 2.25
C VAL A 221 -12.82 19.56 2.33
N GLU A 222 -13.24 18.75 1.34
CA GLU A 222 -14.61 18.18 1.30
C GLU A 222 -14.72 17.07 0.26
N PHE A 223 -15.56 16.10 0.52
CA PHE A 223 -16.10 15.21 -0.50
C PHE A 223 -17.38 15.84 -1.10
N LYS A 224 -17.34 16.19 -2.37
CA LYS A 224 -18.50 16.75 -3.09
C LYS A 224 -19.53 15.67 -3.42
N ASP A 225 -19.04 14.53 -3.90
CA ASP A 225 -19.80 13.33 -4.21
C ASP A 225 -18.88 12.10 -4.16
N VAL A 226 -19.41 10.92 -4.47
CA VAL A 226 -18.71 9.63 -4.42
C VAL A 226 -17.44 9.57 -5.27
N ASN A 227 -17.30 10.44 -6.27
CA ASN A 227 -16.19 10.43 -7.22
C ASN A 227 -15.40 11.74 -7.24
N HIS A 228 -15.68 12.65 -6.31
CA HIS A 228 -15.15 14.00 -6.36
C HIS A 228 -14.75 14.52 -4.98
N VAL A 229 -13.47 14.73 -4.80
CA VAL A 229 -12.88 15.31 -3.58
C VAL A 229 -12.15 16.61 -3.90
N LYS A 230 -12.25 17.59 -3.02
CA LYS A 230 -11.40 18.78 -3.03
C LYS A 230 -10.29 18.61 -2.01
N VAL A 231 -9.07 18.88 -2.42
CA VAL A 231 -7.87 18.75 -1.61
C VAL A 231 -7.13 20.07 -1.58
N LYS A 232 -6.78 20.51 -0.39
CA LYS A 232 -5.84 21.62 -0.14
C LYS A 232 -4.45 21.03 -0.26
N ILE A 233 -3.66 21.52 -1.20
CA ILE A 233 -2.30 21.08 -1.49
C ILE A 233 -1.35 22.17 -1.04
N VAL A 234 -0.41 21.83 -0.17
CA VAL A 234 0.66 22.74 0.26
C VAL A 234 1.73 22.79 -0.81
N LEU A 235 2.11 24.01 -1.23
CA LEU A 235 3.08 24.18 -2.31
C LEU A 235 4.50 23.79 -1.88
N PRO A 236 5.27 23.09 -2.74
CA PRO A 236 6.67 22.77 -2.46
C PRO A 236 7.48 24.05 -2.19
N ASN A 237 8.34 23.98 -1.19
CA ASN A 237 9.21 25.13 -0.78
C ASN A 237 8.47 26.40 -0.33
N LYS A 238 7.14 26.33 -0.15
CA LYS A 238 6.28 27.44 0.28
C LYS A 238 5.23 26.96 1.29
N PRO A 239 5.62 26.58 2.50
CA PRO A 239 4.72 25.92 3.47
C PRO A 239 3.52 26.77 3.90
N ASN A 240 3.57 28.09 3.66
CA ASN A 240 2.48 29.03 3.97
C ASN A 240 1.56 29.29 2.75
N GLU A 241 1.86 28.75 1.58
CA GLU A 241 1.04 28.89 0.38
C GLU A 241 0.38 27.54 0.07
N CYS A 242 -0.89 27.57 -0.29
CA CYS A 242 -1.64 26.38 -0.69
C CYS A 242 -2.56 26.69 -1.87
N ILE A 243 -2.89 25.65 -2.60
CA ILE A 243 -3.96 25.69 -3.60
C ILE A 243 -5.03 24.66 -3.26
N VAL A 244 -6.26 24.90 -3.69
CA VAL A 244 -7.33 23.91 -3.59
C VAL A 244 -7.57 23.32 -4.96
N ASN A 245 -7.37 22.02 -5.08
CA ASN A 245 -7.54 21.30 -6.33
C ASN A 245 -8.75 20.36 -6.25
N SER A 246 -9.42 20.14 -7.37
CA SER A 246 -10.53 19.20 -7.52
C SER A 246 -10.06 17.93 -8.18
N ILE A 247 -10.19 16.80 -7.47
CA ILE A 247 -9.83 15.48 -7.98
C ILE A 247 -11.13 14.73 -8.27
N LYS A 248 -11.28 14.24 -9.51
CA LYS A 248 -12.48 13.53 -9.96
C LYS A 248 -12.11 12.19 -10.56
N ASN A 249 -12.90 11.16 -10.25
CA ASN A 249 -12.76 9.80 -10.81
C ASN A 249 -11.31 9.28 -10.74
N THR A 250 -10.61 9.56 -9.62
CA THR A 250 -9.20 9.19 -9.47
C THR A 250 -8.96 8.72 -8.05
N ASN A 251 -8.37 7.52 -7.91
CA ASN A 251 -7.98 6.97 -6.63
C ASN A 251 -6.76 7.74 -6.09
N VAL A 252 -6.72 7.99 -4.79
CA VAL A 252 -5.66 8.79 -4.15
C VAL A 252 -5.17 8.13 -2.88
N HIS A 253 -3.87 8.04 -2.73
CA HIS A 253 -3.21 7.61 -1.50
C HIS A 253 -2.93 8.82 -0.61
N PHE A 254 -3.65 8.92 0.50
CA PHE A 254 -3.54 10.02 1.45
C PHE A 254 -2.57 9.70 2.58
N LEU A 255 -1.39 10.30 2.58
CA LEU A 255 -0.45 10.14 3.68
C LEU A 255 -0.91 10.84 4.97
N ASN A 256 -1.76 11.85 4.86
CA ASN A 256 -2.45 12.49 5.99
C ASN A 256 -3.68 11.67 6.40
N LYS A 257 -3.50 10.71 7.29
CA LYS A 257 -4.59 9.84 7.78
C LYS A 257 -5.66 10.60 8.55
N LYS A 258 -5.25 11.65 9.28
CA LYS A 258 -6.16 12.46 10.07
C LYS A 258 -7.24 13.11 9.21
N THR A 259 -6.87 13.61 8.03
CA THR A 259 -7.85 14.26 7.14
C THR A 259 -8.92 13.28 6.63
N ILE A 260 -8.62 11.98 6.54
CA ILE A 260 -9.63 10.95 6.22
C ILE A 260 -10.59 10.80 7.40
N LEU A 261 -10.06 10.68 8.61
CA LEU A 261 -10.86 10.54 9.84
C LEU A 261 -11.74 11.77 10.09
N ASP A 262 -11.22 12.96 9.87
CA ASP A 262 -11.96 14.23 10.00
C ASP A 262 -13.14 14.31 8.99
N ASN A 263 -13.10 13.56 7.90
CA ASN A 263 -14.17 13.48 6.90
C ASN A 263 -15.00 12.18 6.99
N SER A 264 -14.86 11.40 8.08
CA SER A 264 -15.47 10.07 8.21
C SER A 264 -16.98 10.07 8.05
N ASP A 265 -17.68 11.01 8.69
CA ASP A 265 -19.14 11.08 8.62
C ASP A 265 -19.62 11.38 7.20
N ARG A 266 -18.92 12.25 6.49
CA ARG A 266 -19.25 12.57 5.10
C ARG A 266 -19.01 11.39 4.17
N ILE A 267 -17.94 10.62 4.38
CA ILE A 267 -17.68 9.41 3.61
C ILE A 267 -18.77 8.38 3.88
N LYS A 268 -19.14 8.14 5.13
CA LYS A 268 -20.24 7.22 5.50
C LYS A 268 -21.56 7.63 4.82
N GLU A 269 -21.89 8.92 4.85
CA GLU A 269 -23.13 9.41 4.21
C GLU A 269 -23.15 9.16 2.69
N LEU A 270 -22.02 9.31 2.01
CA LEU A 270 -21.92 9.16 0.56
C LEU A 270 -21.95 7.71 0.08
N TYR A 271 -21.44 6.79 0.91
CA TYR A 271 -21.26 5.38 0.53
C TYR A 271 -22.13 4.41 1.35
N ALA A 272 -23.16 4.93 2.05
CA ALA A 272 -24.14 4.15 2.82
C ALA A 272 -25.06 3.30 1.93
#